data_482b3221e09b0ef06fc6defb71065546
#
_entry.id   482b3221e09b0ef06fc6defb71065546
#
_cell.length_a   1.000
_cell.length_b   1.000
_cell.length_c   1.000
_cell.angle_alpha   90.00
_cell.angle_beta   90.00
_cell.angle_gamma   90.00
#
_symmetry.space_group_name_H-M   'P 1'
#
loop_
_entity.id
_entity.type
_entity.pdbx_description
1 polymer ?
#
loop_
_entity_poly.entity_id
_entity_poly.type
_entity_poly.pdbx_seq_one_letter_code
_entity_poly.pdbx_strand_id
1 'polypeptide(L)'
;MSHLETILLATDGSPASESASEEAIDLAVQVHARLLVISVLGTSSRPSEAPAGAGSPADSRDSLTTKAQSIVQRAKASGADATFLVWEGEPGEAIVAAAESENADMIVVGSHGRSGVSRFLIGSVSDYVVRHAHCPVMVVRGRPDAARR
;
A
#
# COMPACT_ATOMS: atom_id res chain seq x y z
N MET A 1 18.29 14.34 -13.64
CA MET A 1 17.22 13.35 -13.75
C MET A 1 17.24 12.39 -12.59
N SER A 2 16.10 12.28 -11.94
CA SER A 2 16.03 11.42 -10.77
C SER A 2 15.95 9.96 -11.18
N HIS A 3 16.74 9.13 -10.53
CA HIS A 3 16.61 7.70 -10.69
C HIS A 3 15.58 7.20 -9.68
N LEU A 4 14.79 6.23 -10.07
CA LEU A 4 13.90 5.57 -9.13
C LEU A 4 14.71 4.52 -8.37
N GLU A 5 15.18 4.89 -7.20
CA GLU A 5 15.96 3.97 -6.36
C GLU A 5 15.11 3.30 -5.30
N THR A 6 14.07 3.99 -4.84
CA THR A 6 13.19 3.48 -3.79
C THR A 6 11.74 3.75 -4.15
N ILE A 7 10.96 2.70 -4.23
CA ILE A 7 9.53 2.76 -4.49
C ILE A 7 8.79 2.32 -3.23
N LEU A 8 7.86 3.14 -2.77
CA LEU A 8 7.04 2.82 -1.61
C LEU A 8 5.67 2.36 -2.09
N LEU A 9 5.32 1.12 -1.78
CA LEU A 9 4.00 0.56 -2.09
C LEU A 9 3.16 0.56 -0.84
N ALA A 10 2.04 1.26 -0.87
CA ALA A 10 1.10 1.24 0.25
C ALA A 10 0.01 0.21 -0.03
N THR A 11 -0.21 -0.67 0.92
CA THR A 11 -1.23 -1.70 0.80
C THR A 11 -2.03 -1.81 2.09
N ASP A 12 -3.32 -2.05 1.95
CA ASP A 12 -4.19 -2.36 3.09
C ASP A 12 -4.46 -3.87 3.18
N GLY A 13 -3.81 -4.65 2.34
CA GLY A 13 -3.96 -6.10 2.33
C GLY A 13 -5.25 -6.58 1.69
N SER A 14 -6.07 -5.67 1.15
CA SER A 14 -7.32 -6.05 0.52
C SER A 14 -7.08 -6.58 -0.90
N PRO A 15 -8.03 -7.37 -1.45
CA PRO A 15 -7.93 -7.77 -2.85
C PRO A 15 -7.87 -6.57 -3.80
N ALA A 16 -8.48 -5.45 -3.43
CA ALA A 16 -8.49 -4.26 -4.26
C ALA A 16 -7.09 -3.66 -4.44
N SER A 17 -6.19 -3.90 -3.49
CA SER A 17 -4.82 -3.39 -3.57
C SER A 17 -3.88 -4.31 -4.33
N GLU A 18 -4.34 -5.47 -4.78
CA GLU A 18 -3.49 -6.46 -5.44
C GLU A 18 -2.91 -5.94 -6.76
N SER A 19 -3.72 -5.21 -7.53
CA SER A 19 -3.23 -4.63 -8.79
C SER A 19 -2.09 -3.64 -8.54
N ALA A 20 -2.18 -2.86 -7.48
CA ALA A 20 -1.11 -1.93 -7.12
C ALA A 20 0.17 -2.69 -6.74
N SER A 21 0.02 -3.81 -6.03
CA SER A 21 1.17 -4.64 -5.65
C SER A 21 1.86 -5.21 -6.89
N GLU A 22 1.10 -5.73 -7.84
CA GLU A 22 1.67 -6.26 -9.07
C GLU A 22 2.43 -5.19 -9.85
N GLU A 23 1.84 -4.02 -10.02
CA GLU A 23 2.47 -2.93 -10.75
C GLU A 23 3.74 -2.45 -10.06
N ALA A 24 3.71 -2.33 -8.74
CA ALA A 24 4.88 -1.90 -7.99
C ALA A 24 6.02 -2.89 -8.10
N ILE A 25 5.72 -4.18 -8.01
CA ILE A 25 6.74 -5.22 -8.16
C ILE A 25 7.35 -5.17 -9.55
N ASP A 26 6.50 -5.12 -10.58
CA ASP A 26 6.98 -5.08 -11.97
C ASP A 26 7.86 -3.85 -12.21
N LEU A 27 7.43 -2.70 -11.72
CA LEU A 27 8.21 -1.48 -11.90
C LEU A 27 9.54 -1.57 -11.17
N ALA A 28 9.54 -2.04 -9.93
CA ALA A 28 10.77 -2.16 -9.15
C ALA A 28 11.78 -3.07 -9.85
N VAL A 29 11.31 -4.18 -10.42
CA VAL A 29 12.17 -5.09 -11.16
C VAL A 29 12.74 -4.40 -12.40
N GLN A 30 11.89 -3.70 -13.15
CA GLN A 30 12.31 -3.07 -14.40
C GLN A 30 13.34 -1.97 -14.20
N VAL A 31 13.21 -1.19 -13.15
CA VAL A 31 14.11 -0.06 -12.91
C VAL A 31 15.18 -0.37 -11.88
N HIS A 32 15.23 -1.58 -11.37
CA HIS A 32 16.18 -2.01 -10.35
C HIS A 32 16.08 -1.18 -9.07
N ALA A 33 14.87 -0.86 -8.67
CA ALA A 33 14.61 -0.09 -7.47
C ALA A 33 14.34 -1.01 -6.29
N ARG A 34 14.62 -0.52 -5.10
CA ARG A 34 14.22 -1.17 -3.86
C ARG A 34 12.73 -0.94 -3.66
N LEU A 35 12.01 -1.97 -3.26
CA LEU A 35 10.58 -1.87 -2.97
C LEU A 35 10.36 -1.89 -1.46
N LEU A 36 9.74 -0.84 -0.94
CA LEU A 36 9.32 -0.79 0.45
C LEU A 36 7.80 -0.96 0.48
N VAL A 37 7.34 -2.01 1.15
CA VAL A 37 5.91 -2.25 1.29
C VAL A 37 5.48 -1.71 2.65
N ILE A 38 4.56 -0.76 2.65
CA ILE A 38 4.06 -0.20 3.90
C ILE A 38 2.61 -0.59 4.10
N SER A 39 2.30 -1.04 5.31
CA SER A 39 0.94 -1.25 5.77
C SER A 39 0.72 -0.35 6.97
N VAL A 40 -0.42 0.28 7.06
CA VAL A 40 -0.71 1.20 8.15
C VAL A 40 -1.83 0.62 9.00
N LEU A 41 -1.54 0.48 10.29
CA LEU A 41 -2.53 0.06 11.28
C LEU A 41 -3.23 1.31 11.78
N GLY A 42 -4.52 1.42 11.48
CA GLY A 42 -5.27 2.60 11.90
C GLY A 42 -5.43 2.68 13.41
N THR A 43 -5.28 3.88 13.94
CA THR A 43 -5.44 4.12 15.37
C THR A 43 -6.86 4.54 15.74
N SER A 44 -7.67 4.83 14.73
CA SER A 44 -9.01 5.37 14.95
C SER A 44 -10.09 4.31 15.05
N SER A 45 -9.75 3.09 15.43
CA SER A 45 -10.75 2.06 15.60
C SER A 45 -11.70 2.50 16.73
N ARG A 46 -12.91 2.82 16.36
CA ARG A 46 -13.93 3.12 17.35
C ARG A 46 -14.40 1.81 17.95
N PRO A 47 -14.30 1.64 19.27
CA PRO A 47 -14.70 0.37 19.88
C PRO A 47 -16.14 -0.01 19.55
N SER A 48 -17.00 0.98 19.35
CA SER A 48 -18.41 0.76 19.04
C SER A 48 -18.65 0.24 17.63
N GLU A 49 -17.68 0.32 16.76
CA GLU A 49 -17.82 -0.14 15.38
C GLU A 49 -17.14 -1.47 15.12
N ALA A 50 -16.40 -1.96 16.07
CA ALA A 50 -15.76 -3.26 15.94
C ALA A 50 -16.82 -4.35 16.04
N PRO A 51 -16.96 -5.23 15.03
CA PRO A 51 -17.90 -6.33 15.14
C PRO A 51 -17.51 -7.24 16.28
N ALA A 52 -18.51 -7.84 16.90
CA ALA A 52 -18.26 -8.84 17.93
C ALA A 52 -17.42 -9.96 17.32
N GLY A 53 -16.31 -10.29 17.95
CA GLY A 53 -15.40 -11.29 17.42
C GLY A 53 -14.28 -10.73 16.55
N ALA A 54 -14.21 -9.42 16.39
CA ALA A 54 -13.07 -8.81 15.71
C ALA A 54 -11.80 -9.12 16.50
N GLY A 55 -10.72 -9.42 15.81
CA GLY A 55 -9.46 -9.75 16.45
C GLY A 55 -8.90 -8.59 17.26
N SER A 56 -7.99 -8.90 18.15
CA SER A 56 -7.28 -7.90 18.93
C SER A 56 -6.41 -7.03 18.02
N PRO A 57 -5.94 -5.87 18.50
CA PRO A 57 -4.97 -5.08 17.74
C PRO A 57 -3.73 -5.86 17.34
N ALA A 58 -3.28 -6.80 18.18
CA ALA A 58 -2.14 -7.65 17.84
C ALA A 58 -2.46 -8.55 16.65
N ASP A 59 -3.68 -9.12 16.61
CA ASP A 59 -4.08 -9.96 15.47
C ASP A 59 -4.16 -9.15 14.19
N SER A 60 -4.63 -7.92 14.28
CA SER A 60 -4.68 -7.04 13.10
C SER A 60 -3.28 -6.73 12.59
N ARG A 61 -2.34 -6.46 13.49
CA ARG A 61 -0.96 -6.21 13.12
C ARG A 61 -0.34 -7.45 12.48
N ASP A 62 -0.58 -8.63 13.05
CA ASP A 62 -0.03 -9.88 12.51
C ASP A 62 -0.60 -10.16 11.12
N SER A 63 -1.87 -9.89 10.91
CA SER A 63 -2.50 -10.06 9.59
C SER A 63 -1.86 -9.14 8.55
N LEU A 64 -1.65 -7.87 8.89
CA LEU A 64 -1.01 -6.91 7.99
C LEU A 64 0.44 -7.32 7.70
N THR A 65 1.14 -7.75 8.72
CA THR A 65 2.53 -8.19 8.58
C THR A 65 2.61 -9.39 7.64
N THR A 66 1.74 -10.37 7.82
CA THR A 66 1.71 -11.58 6.99
C THR A 66 1.48 -11.22 5.52
N LYS A 67 0.52 -10.33 5.27
CA LYS A 67 0.23 -9.90 3.90
C LYS A 67 1.38 -9.12 3.27
N ALA A 68 1.99 -8.24 4.05
CA ALA A 68 3.15 -7.49 3.57
C ALA A 68 4.33 -8.40 3.27
N GLN A 69 4.58 -9.39 4.12
CA GLN A 69 5.63 -10.37 3.89
C GLN A 69 5.40 -11.16 2.61
N SER A 70 4.15 -11.51 2.32
CA SER A 70 3.81 -12.22 1.09
C SER A 70 4.19 -11.40 -0.14
N ILE A 71 3.91 -10.11 -0.12
CA ILE A 71 4.27 -9.22 -1.22
C ILE A 71 5.79 -9.12 -1.35
N VAL A 72 6.49 -8.97 -0.23
CA VAL A 72 7.95 -8.89 -0.23
C VAL A 72 8.55 -10.16 -0.83
N GLN A 73 8.03 -11.32 -0.46
CA GLN A 73 8.55 -12.59 -0.98
C GLN A 73 8.32 -12.71 -2.48
N ARG A 74 7.16 -12.27 -2.97
CA ARG A 74 6.90 -12.27 -4.41
C ARG A 74 7.86 -11.33 -5.14
N ALA A 75 8.13 -10.17 -4.56
CA ALA A 75 9.06 -9.22 -5.15
C ALA A 75 10.47 -9.80 -5.23
N LYS A 76 10.92 -10.42 -4.15
CA LYS A 76 12.25 -11.06 -4.11
C LYS A 76 12.34 -12.19 -5.12
N ALA A 77 11.29 -13.00 -5.22
CA ALA A 77 11.26 -14.08 -6.21
C ALA A 77 11.33 -13.54 -7.64
N SER A 78 10.85 -12.33 -7.85
CA SER A 78 10.92 -11.67 -9.16
C SER A 78 12.23 -10.93 -9.39
N GLY A 79 13.12 -10.90 -8.41
CA GLY A 79 14.43 -10.27 -8.54
C GLY A 79 14.56 -8.88 -7.93
N ALA A 80 13.57 -8.40 -7.24
CA ALA A 80 13.63 -7.09 -6.60
C ALA A 80 14.17 -7.19 -5.16
N ASP A 81 14.82 -6.12 -4.71
CA ASP A 81 15.15 -5.96 -3.31
C ASP A 81 13.93 -5.38 -2.62
N ALA A 82 13.42 -6.05 -1.60
CA ALA A 82 12.17 -5.63 -0.96
C ALA A 82 12.19 -5.84 0.54
N THR A 83 11.57 -4.91 1.26
CA THR A 83 11.32 -5.03 2.70
C THR A 83 9.93 -4.47 2.99
N PHE A 84 9.45 -4.67 4.22
CA PHE A 84 8.16 -4.12 4.60
C PHE A 84 8.26 -3.33 5.90
N LEU A 85 7.29 -2.42 6.06
CA LEU A 85 7.15 -1.57 7.24
C LEU A 85 5.70 -1.62 7.69
N VAL A 86 5.48 -1.64 8.99
CA VAL A 86 4.14 -1.50 9.55
C VAL A 86 4.15 -0.24 10.43
N TRP A 87 3.34 0.73 10.05
CA TRP A 87 3.22 1.99 10.76
C TRP A 87 1.84 2.08 11.40
N GLU A 88 1.73 2.89 12.43
CA GLU A 88 0.45 3.17 13.06
C GLU A 88 0.06 4.63 12.79
N GLY A 89 -1.23 4.89 12.66
CA GLY A 89 -1.74 6.24 12.49
C GLY A 89 -2.81 6.35 11.42
N GLU A 90 -3.04 7.55 10.97
CA GLU A 90 -3.93 7.80 9.85
C GLU A 90 -3.23 7.37 8.58
N PRO A 91 -3.87 6.52 7.76
CA PRO A 91 -3.19 5.91 6.61
C PRO A 91 -2.52 6.90 5.67
N GLY A 92 -3.24 7.93 5.23
CA GLY A 92 -2.65 8.89 4.28
C GLY A 92 -1.45 9.62 4.88
N GLU A 93 -1.59 10.09 6.10
CA GLU A 93 -0.50 10.81 6.78
C GLU A 93 0.70 9.90 6.99
N ALA A 94 0.44 8.66 7.40
CA ALA A 94 1.51 7.71 7.66
C ALA A 94 2.29 7.38 6.37
N ILE A 95 1.57 7.20 5.27
CA ILE A 95 2.21 6.90 3.99
C ILE A 95 3.11 8.05 3.55
N VAL A 96 2.63 9.28 3.62
CA VAL A 96 3.42 10.45 3.24
C VAL A 96 4.63 10.59 4.16
N ALA A 97 4.44 10.43 5.47
CA ALA A 97 5.54 10.52 6.42
C ALA A 97 6.58 9.43 6.19
N ALA A 98 6.15 8.22 5.89
CA ALA A 98 7.07 7.12 5.60
C ALA A 98 7.86 7.39 4.32
N ALA A 99 7.20 7.93 3.31
CA ALA A 99 7.89 8.25 2.06
C ALA A 99 8.99 9.29 2.29
N GLU A 100 8.73 10.29 3.11
CA GLU A 100 9.74 11.27 3.44
C GLU A 100 10.87 10.67 4.26
N SER A 101 10.52 9.88 5.26
CA SER A 101 11.50 9.25 6.15
C SER A 101 12.42 8.30 5.40
N GLU A 102 11.90 7.56 4.42
CA GLU A 102 12.68 6.59 3.66
C GLU A 102 13.25 7.16 2.36
N ASN A 103 13.04 8.43 2.10
CA ASN A 103 13.47 9.08 0.85
C ASN A 103 12.95 8.35 -0.38
N ALA A 104 11.67 7.99 -0.36
CA ALA A 104 11.07 7.31 -1.49
C ALA A 104 11.03 8.23 -2.70
N ASP A 105 11.32 7.66 -3.86
CA ASP A 105 11.32 8.38 -5.12
C ASP A 105 9.98 8.32 -5.82
N MET A 106 9.13 7.39 -5.40
CA MET A 106 7.79 7.22 -5.93
C MET A 106 6.93 6.48 -4.91
N ILE A 107 5.65 6.85 -4.84
CA ILE A 107 4.67 6.11 -4.04
C ILE A 107 3.70 5.45 -5.00
N VAL A 108 3.38 4.18 -4.74
CA VAL A 108 2.35 3.45 -5.50
C VAL A 108 1.20 3.15 -4.56
N VAL A 109 0.00 3.54 -4.93
CA VAL A 109 -1.22 3.28 -4.14
C VAL A 109 -2.31 2.75 -5.05
N GLY A 110 -3.23 1.98 -4.49
CA GLY A 110 -4.42 1.58 -5.21
C GLY A 110 -5.46 2.70 -5.21
N SER A 111 -6.29 2.76 -6.23
CA SER A 111 -7.31 3.78 -6.33
C SER A 111 -8.45 3.56 -5.34
N HIS A 112 -8.71 2.30 -4.96
CA HIS A 112 -9.75 1.94 -4.01
C HIS A 112 -9.17 1.03 -2.96
N GLY A 113 -9.50 1.31 -1.69
CA GLY A 113 -9.19 0.42 -0.62
C GLY A 113 -10.36 -0.53 -0.37
N ARG A 114 -10.60 -0.79 0.90
CA ARG A 114 -11.62 -1.74 1.32
C ARG A 114 -13.04 -1.36 0.96
N SER A 115 -13.32 -0.09 0.77
CA SER A 115 -14.69 0.36 0.57
C SER A 115 -15.26 -0.02 -0.79
N GLY A 116 -14.41 -0.27 -1.77
CA GLY A 116 -14.87 -0.62 -3.09
C GLY A 116 -15.82 0.41 -3.70
N VAL A 117 -15.74 1.65 -3.24
CA VAL A 117 -16.67 2.69 -3.65
C VAL A 117 -16.43 3.04 -5.11
N SER A 118 -17.35 3.74 -5.69
CA SER A 118 -17.41 4.13 -7.08
C SER A 118 -16.08 4.09 -7.86
N ARG A 119 -16.13 3.50 -9.02
CA ARG A 119 -14.97 3.44 -9.94
C ARG A 119 -14.51 4.81 -10.43
N PHE A 120 -15.31 5.84 -10.21
CA PHE A 120 -14.99 7.19 -10.67
C PHE A 120 -14.30 8.02 -9.61
N LEU A 121 -14.23 7.52 -8.38
CA LEU A 121 -13.61 8.26 -7.28
C LEU A 121 -12.31 7.61 -6.86
N ILE A 122 -11.34 8.45 -6.57
CA ILE A 122 -10.11 7.99 -5.93
C ILE A 122 -10.43 7.81 -4.45
N GLY A 123 -9.95 6.76 -3.83
CA GLY A 123 -10.16 6.53 -2.41
C GLY A 123 -9.57 7.64 -1.56
N SER A 124 -10.09 7.81 -0.35
CA SER A 124 -9.65 8.90 0.53
C SER A 124 -8.16 8.87 0.83
N VAL A 125 -7.60 7.68 1.00
CA VAL A 125 -6.17 7.54 1.30
C VAL A 125 -5.34 7.95 0.09
N SER A 126 -5.66 7.43 -1.09
CA SER A 126 -4.91 7.77 -2.29
C SER A 126 -5.06 9.25 -2.64
N ASP A 127 -6.25 9.83 -2.43
CA ASP A 127 -6.45 11.26 -2.63
C ASP A 127 -5.54 12.08 -1.72
N TYR A 128 -5.48 11.72 -0.44
CA TYR A 128 -4.60 12.41 0.51
C TYR A 128 -3.15 12.33 0.07
N VAL A 129 -2.70 11.13 -0.32
CA VAL A 129 -1.31 10.91 -0.73
C VAL A 129 -0.98 11.75 -1.97
N VAL A 130 -1.87 11.76 -2.97
CA VAL A 130 -1.67 12.55 -4.17
C VAL A 130 -1.52 14.04 -3.85
N ARG A 131 -2.30 14.53 -2.91
CA ARG A 131 -2.29 15.96 -2.55
C ARG A 131 -1.08 16.37 -1.72
N HIS A 132 -0.52 15.46 -0.93
CA HIS A 132 0.48 15.82 0.07
C HIS A 132 1.85 15.22 -0.16
N ALA A 133 2.01 14.27 -1.07
CA ALA A 133 3.30 13.65 -1.30
C ALA A 133 4.29 14.62 -1.92
N HIS A 134 5.57 14.45 -1.59
CA HIS A 134 6.65 15.26 -2.13
C HIS A 134 7.36 14.57 -3.29
N CYS A 135 6.87 13.43 -3.72
CA CYS A 135 7.40 12.67 -4.84
C CYS A 135 6.25 12.24 -5.75
N PRO A 136 6.55 11.74 -6.96
CA PRO A 136 5.52 11.23 -7.85
C PRO A 136 4.69 10.13 -7.18
N VAL A 137 3.40 10.10 -7.50
CA VAL A 137 2.48 9.10 -6.97
C VAL A 137 1.82 8.39 -8.15
N MET A 138 1.94 7.08 -8.17
CA MET A 138 1.25 6.25 -9.15
C MET A 138 -0.01 5.70 -8.49
N VAL A 139 -1.16 6.03 -9.05
CA VAL A 139 -2.44 5.50 -8.57
C VAL A 139 -2.85 4.38 -9.51
N VAL A 140 -2.92 3.17 -9.00
CA VAL A 140 -3.22 1.99 -9.80
C VAL A 140 -4.69 1.64 -9.64
N ARG A 141 -5.38 1.56 -10.76
CA ARG A 141 -6.79 1.19 -10.75
C ARG A 141 -6.91 -0.32 -10.80
N GLY A 142 -7.81 -0.86 -10.00
CA GLY A 142 -8.12 -2.27 -10.09
C GLY A 142 -8.69 -2.61 -11.46
N ARG A 143 -8.46 -3.85 -11.91
CA ARG A 143 -8.98 -4.30 -13.18
C ARG A 143 -10.39 -4.86 -12.99
N PRO A 144 -11.41 -4.20 -13.54
CA PRO A 144 -12.78 -4.69 -13.37
C PRO A 144 -12.98 -6.09 -13.92
N ASP A 145 -12.21 -6.44 -14.95
CA ASP A 145 -12.37 -7.74 -15.63
C ASP A 145 -11.85 -8.91 -14.82
N ALA A 146 -10.95 -8.67 -13.87
CA ALA A 146 -10.40 -9.73 -13.04
C ALA A 146 -11.49 -10.45 -12.25
N ALA A 147 -12.53 -9.74 -11.88
CA ALA A 147 -13.63 -10.32 -11.11
C ALA A 147 -14.61 -11.11 -11.97
N ARG A 148 -14.56 -10.98 -13.29
CA ARG A 148 -15.50 -11.61 -14.19
C ARG A 148 -14.96 -12.85 -14.89
N ARG A 149 -13.72 -13.16 -14.67
CA ARG A 149 -13.07 -14.29 -15.33
C ARG A 149 -12.91 -15.48 -14.41
#